data_5d0e103ed4a731774bc8279d216d3d48
#
_entry.id   5d0e103ed4a731774bc8279d216d3d48
#
_cell.length_a   1.000
_cell.length_b   1.000
_cell.length_c   1.000
_cell.angle_alpha   90.00
_cell.angle_beta   90.00
_cell.angle_gamma   90.00
#
_symmetry.space_group_name_H-M   'P 1'
#
loop_
_entity.id
_entity.type
_entity.pdbx_description
1 polymer ?
#
loop_
_entity_poly.entity_id
_entity_poly.type
_entity_poly.pdbx_seq_one_letter_code
_entity_poly.pdbx_strand_id
1 'polypeptide(L)'
;MARARFLSRLCTRPRVIAAVAAAALSVGGVITVGTANAGPAAKPGTGPSVGASAVPDHAVTGYWQNFDNGAKKQKLSDVPDDYDIVAVAFADATGKPGEVDFKLDPATGYGSEDDFKADIKAMHEAGKSVIVSVGGEKGAVSVADDASASAFADSIVSLMDKYGFDGVDIDLENGLNATYMTKALDAIHGKKSDVVVTMAPQTIDMQSTSTDYFKTALNIKDYLTVVNMQYYNSGSMNGCDGKTYAQGSVDFLTSLACVQLKGGLDPKQVGIGTPASSSAAGSGYVEPGVVTDALDCLAKGSNCGSFKPEKTYPGIRGAMTWSTNWDASNGNSWSGKVGPHVHGLG
;
A
#
# COMPACT_ATOMS: atom_id res chain seq x y z
N MET A 1 51.88 19.57 18.51
CA MET A 1 51.90 20.37 19.77
C MET A 1 50.47 20.96 19.89
N ALA A 2 49.66 20.81 20.89
CA ALA A 2 49.71 20.45 22.26
C ALA A 2 48.48 19.66 22.67
N ARG A 3 48.64 18.71 23.59
CA ARG A 3 47.57 17.98 24.29
C ARG A 3 46.96 18.86 25.37
N ALA A 4 45.68 18.72 25.64
CA ALA A 4 45.11 18.99 26.96
C ALA A 4 44.04 17.93 27.30
N ARG A 5 44.27 17.20 28.35
CA ARG A 5 43.41 16.28 29.13
C ARG A 5 42.64 17.10 30.18
N PHE A 6 41.58 16.49 30.68
CA PHE A 6 41.03 16.57 32.08
C PHE A 6 39.50 16.72 32.03
N LEU A 7 38.69 16.12 32.85
CA LEU A 7 38.72 15.21 34.02
C LEU A 7 37.33 14.65 34.23
N SER A 8 37.25 13.43 34.69
CA SER A 8 36.09 12.72 35.20
C SER A 8 35.53 13.36 36.50
N ARG A 9 34.22 13.39 36.67
CA ARG A 9 33.62 13.35 38.01
C ARG A 9 32.46 12.39 38.09
N LEU A 10 32.67 11.31 38.85
CA LEU A 10 31.63 10.51 39.48
C LEU A 10 30.88 11.36 40.52
N CYS A 11 29.60 11.18 40.66
CA CYS A 11 28.90 11.41 41.89
C CYS A 11 27.75 10.41 42.08
N THR A 12 27.73 9.85 43.25
CA THR A 12 27.06 8.69 43.82
C THR A 12 25.60 8.93 44.17
N ARG A 13 24.86 7.80 44.23
CA ARG A 13 23.46 7.63 44.67
C ARG A 13 23.28 8.00 46.15
N PRO A 14 21.99 8.19 46.64
CA PRO A 14 21.47 7.09 47.46
C PRO A 14 20.02 6.64 47.17
N ARG A 15 19.78 5.37 47.51
CA ARG A 15 18.50 4.68 47.61
C ARG A 15 17.75 5.15 48.86
N VAL A 16 16.43 5.29 48.75
CA VAL A 16 15.55 5.26 49.94
C VAL A 16 14.43 4.24 49.67
N ILE A 17 14.42 3.22 50.53
CA ILE A 17 13.36 2.20 50.66
C ILE A 17 12.41 2.72 51.75
N ALA A 18 11.11 2.71 51.50
CA ALA A 18 10.12 2.77 52.58
C ALA A 18 8.98 1.80 52.25
N ALA A 19 8.89 0.77 53.05
CA ALA A 19 7.75 -0.13 53.16
C ALA A 19 6.82 0.40 54.29
N VAL A 20 5.51 0.37 54.08
CA VAL A 20 4.53 0.40 55.16
C VAL A 20 3.36 -0.51 54.85
N ALA A 21 2.96 -1.17 55.92
CA ALA A 21 2.13 -2.35 56.04
C ALA A 21 0.61 -2.11 55.95
N ALA A 22 -0.08 -3.23 55.81
CA ALA A 22 -1.51 -3.45 55.76
C ALA A 22 -2.25 -3.09 57.09
N ALA A 23 -3.51 -2.72 56.97
CA ALA A 23 -4.51 -2.92 58.01
C ALA A 23 -5.87 -3.26 57.37
N ALA A 24 -6.37 -4.43 57.70
CA ALA A 24 -7.71 -4.90 57.38
C ALA A 24 -8.68 -4.43 58.47
N LEU A 25 -9.85 -3.96 58.10
CA LEU A 25 -11.00 -3.83 59.01
C LEU A 25 -12.26 -4.34 58.28
N SER A 26 -12.77 -5.44 58.81
CA SER A 26 -14.04 -6.07 58.46
C SER A 26 -15.19 -5.40 59.21
N VAL A 27 -16.22 -4.96 58.49
CA VAL A 27 -17.55 -4.71 59.07
C VAL A 27 -18.58 -5.44 58.24
N GLY A 28 -19.23 -6.40 58.84
CA GLY A 28 -20.32 -7.15 58.28
C GLY A 28 -21.63 -6.35 58.23
N GLY A 29 -22.31 -6.37 57.13
CA GLY A 29 -23.68 -5.90 56.97
C GLY A 29 -24.45 -6.89 56.12
N VAL A 30 -25.40 -7.56 56.73
CA VAL A 30 -26.35 -8.48 56.03
C VAL A 30 -27.38 -7.61 55.33
N ILE A 31 -27.47 -7.71 54.02
CA ILE A 31 -28.55 -7.14 53.22
C ILE A 31 -29.18 -8.28 52.38
N THR A 32 -30.45 -8.49 52.61
CA THR A 32 -31.31 -9.45 51.94
C THR A 32 -31.36 -9.24 50.43
N VAL A 33 -31.12 -10.34 49.71
CA VAL A 33 -31.13 -10.41 48.23
C VAL A 33 -32.59 -10.48 47.74
N GLY A 34 -33.02 -9.40 47.09
CA GLY A 34 -34.16 -9.47 46.18
C GLY A 34 -33.70 -9.99 44.83
N THR A 35 -34.18 -11.14 44.41
CA THR A 35 -33.95 -11.70 43.06
C THR A 35 -34.71 -10.89 42.02
N ALA A 36 -34.04 -9.95 41.37
CA ALA A 36 -34.52 -9.40 40.11
C ALA A 36 -33.99 -10.29 38.96
N ASN A 37 -34.89 -10.92 38.23
CA ASN A 37 -34.61 -11.60 36.99
C ASN A 37 -34.08 -10.61 35.95
N ALA A 38 -32.77 -10.53 35.77
CA ALA A 38 -32.18 -9.83 34.64
C ALA A 38 -32.27 -10.75 33.42
N GLY A 39 -33.11 -10.39 32.48
CA GLY A 39 -33.12 -10.96 31.14
C GLY A 39 -31.73 -10.80 30.47
N PRO A 40 -31.38 -11.64 29.49
CA PRO A 40 -30.08 -11.60 28.85
C PRO A 40 -29.83 -10.23 28.23
N ALA A 41 -28.68 -9.60 28.61
CA ALA A 41 -28.23 -8.37 27.99
C ALA A 41 -28.11 -8.58 26.47
N ALA A 42 -28.80 -7.74 25.71
CA ALA A 42 -28.66 -7.68 24.28
C ALA A 42 -27.18 -7.39 23.95
N LYS A 43 -26.57 -8.28 23.16
CA LYS A 43 -25.25 -8.03 22.58
C LYS A 43 -25.34 -6.71 21.80
N PRO A 44 -24.32 -5.84 21.83
CA PRO A 44 -24.24 -4.72 20.93
C PRO A 44 -24.40 -5.26 19.51
N GLY A 45 -25.42 -4.76 18.80
CA GLY A 45 -25.61 -5.11 17.40
C GLY A 45 -24.37 -4.70 16.62
N THR A 46 -23.67 -5.68 16.09
CA THR A 46 -22.77 -5.45 14.97
C THR A 46 -23.66 -4.99 13.82
N GLY A 47 -23.68 -3.68 13.57
CA GLY A 47 -24.15 -3.18 12.29
C GLY A 47 -23.39 -3.91 11.18
N PRO A 48 -23.96 -4.10 9.99
CA PRO A 48 -23.22 -4.71 8.90
C PRO A 48 -21.96 -3.86 8.69
N SER A 49 -20.79 -4.45 8.96
CA SER A 49 -19.54 -3.96 8.41
C SER A 49 -19.73 -4.02 6.90
N VAL A 50 -19.71 -2.88 6.22
CA VAL A 50 -19.49 -2.87 4.78
C VAL A 50 -18.06 -3.42 4.64
N GLY A 51 -17.95 -4.73 4.44
CA GLY A 51 -16.66 -5.40 4.28
C GLY A 51 -15.97 -4.82 3.06
N ALA A 52 -14.64 -4.74 3.10
CA ALA A 52 -13.83 -4.43 1.94
C ALA A 52 -14.34 -5.25 0.75
N SER A 53 -14.59 -4.61 -0.38
CA SER A 53 -14.97 -5.32 -1.60
C SER A 53 -13.84 -6.25 -1.97
N ALA A 54 -14.13 -7.52 -2.23
CA ALA A 54 -13.10 -8.47 -2.65
C ALA A 54 -12.47 -7.97 -3.94
N VAL A 55 -11.16 -7.71 -3.93
CA VAL A 55 -10.43 -7.28 -5.14
C VAL A 55 -10.57 -8.36 -6.22
N PRO A 56 -11.01 -8.01 -7.45
CA PRO A 56 -11.16 -8.98 -8.53
C PRO A 56 -9.87 -9.71 -8.86
N ASP A 57 -9.97 -10.91 -9.46
CA ASP A 57 -8.80 -11.70 -9.87
C ASP A 57 -7.93 -10.93 -10.88
N HIS A 58 -8.54 -10.16 -11.76
CA HIS A 58 -7.88 -9.18 -12.63
C HIS A 58 -8.33 -7.77 -12.23
N ALA A 59 -7.38 -6.93 -11.86
CA ALA A 59 -7.67 -5.63 -11.26
C ALA A 59 -6.77 -4.52 -11.81
N VAL A 60 -7.33 -3.33 -11.86
CA VAL A 60 -6.66 -2.07 -12.22
C VAL A 60 -6.49 -1.22 -10.97
N THR A 61 -5.25 -0.84 -10.67
CA THR A 61 -4.93 0.09 -9.59
C THR A 61 -4.67 1.48 -10.15
N GLY A 62 -5.27 2.51 -9.55
CA GLY A 62 -4.99 3.90 -9.87
C GLY A 62 -4.57 4.69 -8.63
N TYR A 63 -3.47 5.46 -8.74
CA TYR A 63 -3.10 6.41 -7.68
C TYR A 63 -3.91 7.68 -7.82
N TRP A 64 -4.61 8.07 -6.77
CA TRP A 64 -5.30 9.35 -6.69
C TRP A 64 -4.47 10.35 -5.88
N GLN A 65 -4.23 11.53 -6.45
CA GLN A 65 -3.34 12.53 -5.87
C GLN A 65 -4.06 13.45 -4.88
N ASN A 66 -3.66 13.40 -3.62
CA ASN A 66 -4.08 14.33 -2.57
C ASN A 66 -3.20 15.60 -2.55
N PHE A 67 -2.79 16.10 -3.73
CA PHE A 67 -1.96 17.29 -3.90
C PHE A 67 -2.07 17.81 -5.33
N ASP A 68 -1.60 19.05 -5.54
CA ASP A 68 -1.53 19.68 -6.87
C ASP A 68 -0.09 19.61 -7.41
N ASN A 69 0.09 18.95 -8.56
CA ASN A 69 1.34 18.90 -9.30
C ASN A 69 1.17 19.28 -10.79
N GLY A 70 0.06 19.95 -11.11
CA GLY A 70 -0.29 20.34 -12.48
C GLY A 70 -1.15 19.32 -13.23
N ALA A 71 -1.40 18.13 -12.67
CA ALA A 71 -2.39 17.19 -13.18
C ALA A 71 -3.82 17.72 -12.93
N LYS A 72 -4.80 17.18 -13.64
CA LYS A 72 -6.20 17.57 -13.46
C LYS A 72 -6.65 17.27 -12.02
N LYS A 73 -7.18 18.29 -11.34
CA LYS A 73 -7.82 18.13 -10.04
C LYS A 73 -9.04 17.22 -10.18
N GLN A 74 -9.19 16.29 -9.25
CA GLN A 74 -10.19 15.24 -9.34
C GLN A 74 -10.63 14.86 -7.93
N LYS A 75 -11.92 14.70 -7.70
CA LYS A 75 -12.45 14.00 -6.52
C LYS A 75 -12.44 12.50 -6.75
N LEU A 76 -12.62 11.70 -5.70
CA LEU A 76 -12.74 10.25 -5.84
C LEU A 76 -13.96 9.88 -6.70
N SER A 77 -15.06 10.61 -6.56
CA SER A 77 -16.26 10.45 -7.39
C SER A 77 -16.06 10.73 -8.89
N ASP A 78 -14.96 11.38 -9.26
CA ASP A 78 -14.63 11.63 -10.68
C ASP A 78 -13.71 10.55 -11.28
N VAL A 79 -13.22 9.60 -10.45
CA VAL A 79 -12.34 8.52 -10.90
C VAL A 79 -13.14 7.54 -11.78
N PRO A 80 -12.65 7.19 -12.99
CA PRO A 80 -13.33 6.26 -13.88
C PRO A 80 -13.66 4.91 -13.26
N ASP A 81 -14.74 4.29 -13.74
CA ASP A 81 -15.18 2.98 -13.27
C ASP A 81 -14.23 1.84 -13.57
N ASP A 82 -13.29 2.05 -14.49
CA ASP A 82 -12.29 1.08 -14.88
C ASP A 82 -11.25 0.75 -13.77
N TYR A 83 -11.18 1.54 -12.69
CA TYR A 83 -10.28 1.30 -11.57
C TYR A 83 -10.97 0.47 -10.48
N ASP A 84 -10.33 -0.62 -10.03
CA ASP A 84 -10.81 -1.51 -8.98
C ASP A 84 -10.22 -1.17 -7.62
N ILE A 85 -8.96 -0.70 -7.60
CA ILE A 85 -8.24 -0.24 -6.41
C ILE A 85 -7.82 1.21 -6.62
N VAL A 86 -8.19 2.09 -5.69
CA VAL A 86 -7.74 3.48 -5.68
C VAL A 86 -6.79 3.70 -4.49
N ALA A 87 -5.53 3.95 -4.79
CA ALA A 87 -4.50 4.26 -3.80
C ALA A 87 -4.41 5.77 -3.57
N VAL A 88 -4.81 6.23 -2.40
CA VAL A 88 -4.82 7.65 -2.02
C VAL A 88 -3.41 8.09 -1.65
N ALA A 89 -2.79 8.89 -2.47
CA ALA A 89 -1.40 9.35 -2.35
C ALA A 89 -1.32 10.77 -1.77
N PHE A 90 -0.79 10.99 -0.56
CA PHE A 90 -0.14 10.04 0.35
C PHE A 90 -0.49 10.36 1.82
N ALA A 91 -0.32 9.37 2.70
CA ALA A 91 -0.15 9.64 4.12
C ALA A 91 1.32 10.02 4.37
N ASP A 92 1.52 11.07 5.16
CA ASP A 92 2.83 11.67 5.44
C ASP A 92 3.39 11.22 6.79
N ALA A 93 4.73 11.21 6.91
CA ALA A 93 5.40 11.02 8.19
C ALA A 93 5.09 12.17 9.15
N THR A 94 4.75 11.86 10.42
CA THR A 94 4.49 12.88 11.45
C THR A 94 5.76 13.46 12.08
N GLY A 95 6.92 12.89 11.74
CA GLY A 95 8.21 13.19 12.36
C GLY A 95 8.57 12.24 13.53
N LYS A 96 7.65 11.37 13.97
CA LYS A 96 7.98 10.25 14.84
C LYS A 96 8.26 9.00 13.99
N PRO A 97 9.30 8.21 14.30
CA PRO A 97 9.63 7.01 13.54
C PRO A 97 8.42 6.07 13.38
N GLY A 98 8.12 5.72 12.15
CA GLY A 98 7.02 4.84 11.76
C GLY A 98 5.62 5.46 11.77
N GLU A 99 5.38 6.53 12.52
CA GLU A 99 4.05 7.13 12.60
C GLU A 99 3.73 7.93 11.34
N VAL A 100 2.56 7.70 10.77
CA VAL A 100 2.03 8.44 9.61
C VAL A 100 0.67 9.06 9.91
N ASP A 101 0.34 10.13 9.21
CA ASP A 101 -0.96 10.80 9.27
C ASP A 101 -1.43 11.16 7.85
N PHE A 102 -2.72 11.25 7.67
CA PHE A 102 -3.33 11.70 6.42
C PHE A 102 -4.16 12.94 6.66
N LYS A 103 -3.92 13.96 5.85
CA LYS A 103 -4.70 15.20 5.83
C LYS A 103 -5.16 15.47 4.42
N LEU A 104 -6.45 15.61 4.25
CA LEU A 104 -7.03 15.97 2.96
C LEU A 104 -6.54 17.36 2.54
N ASP A 105 -5.87 17.44 1.39
CA ASP A 105 -5.34 18.70 0.85
C ASP A 105 -6.49 19.54 0.25
N PRO A 106 -6.60 20.82 0.61
CA PRO A 106 -7.57 21.73 0.01
C PRO A 106 -7.48 21.83 -1.53
N ALA A 107 -6.31 21.55 -2.11
CA ALA A 107 -6.11 21.53 -3.56
C ALA A 107 -6.98 20.50 -4.29
N THR A 108 -7.44 19.45 -3.60
CA THR A 108 -8.33 18.41 -4.16
C THR A 108 -9.73 18.92 -4.48
N GLY A 109 -10.13 20.06 -3.90
CA GLY A 109 -11.45 20.66 -4.10
C GLY A 109 -12.57 20.08 -3.25
N TYR A 110 -12.24 19.24 -2.25
CA TYR A 110 -13.21 18.83 -1.25
C TYR A 110 -13.56 19.97 -0.28
N GLY A 111 -14.83 20.07 0.10
CA GLY A 111 -15.32 21.04 1.08
C GLY A 111 -15.05 20.59 2.52
N SER A 112 -14.99 19.29 2.76
CA SER A 112 -14.80 18.69 4.08
C SER A 112 -14.22 17.27 4.02
N GLU A 113 -13.67 16.77 5.14
CA GLU A 113 -13.31 15.35 5.27
C GLU A 113 -14.55 14.42 5.18
N ASP A 114 -15.72 14.90 5.56
CA ASP A 114 -16.94 14.08 5.50
C ASP A 114 -17.40 13.87 4.05
N ASP A 115 -17.22 14.86 3.15
CA ASP A 115 -17.46 14.68 1.72
C ASP A 115 -16.49 13.64 1.12
N PHE A 116 -15.21 13.67 1.52
CA PHE A 116 -14.22 12.69 1.11
C PHE A 116 -14.57 11.27 1.57
N LYS A 117 -14.99 11.11 2.83
CA LYS A 117 -15.46 9.83 3.36
C LYS A 117 -16.75 9.34 2.67
N ALA A 118 -17.63 10.25 2.27
CA ALA A 118 -18.82 9.90 1.51
C ALA A 118 -18.46 9.33 0.13
N ASP A 119 -17.45 9.91 -0.53
CA ASP A 119 -16.94 9.39 -1.80
C ASP A 119 -16.26 8.02 -1.63
N ILE A 120 -15.48 7.79 -0.55
CA ILE A 120 -14.94 6.46 -0.23
C ILE A 120 -16.08 5.45 -0.08
N LYS A 121 -17.13 5.79 0.66
CA LYS A 121 -18.29 4.92 0.82
C LYS A 121 -18.97 4.63 -0.51
N ALA A 122 -19.12 5.62 -1.39
CA ALA A 122 -19.69 5.43 -2.72
C ALA A 122 -18.81 4.50 -3.58
N MET A 123 -17.47 4.59 -3.45
CA MET A 123 -16.54 3.66 -4.10
C MET A 123 -16.79 2.21 -3.63
N HIS A 124 -16.97 1.98 -2.32
CA HIS A 124 -17.29 0.65 -1.78
C HIS A 124 -18.65 0.13 -2.32
N GLU A 125 -19.65 0.98 -2.39
CA GLU A 125 -20.96 0.63 -2.96
C GLU A 125 -20.86 0.27 -4.46
N ALA A 126 -19.87 0.83 -5.16
CA ALA A 126 -19.53 0.48 -6.54
C ALA A 126 -18.61 -0.75 -6.67
N GLY A 127 -18.28 -1.42 -5.55
CA GLY A 127 -17.43 -2.62 -5.55
C GLY A 127 -15.94 -2.35 -5.65
N LYS A 128 -15.48 -1.12 -5.40
CA LYS A 128 -14.07 -0.70 -5.46
C LYS A 128 -13.42 -0.70 -4.08
N SER A 129 -12.12 -0.91 -4.03
CA SER A 129 -11.31 -0.75 -2.81
C SER A 129 -10.60 0.60 -2.83
N VAL A 130 -10.60 1.29 -1.68
CA VAL A 130 -9.86 2.55 -1.49
C VAL A 130 -8.84 2.35 -0.38
N ILE A 131 -7.56 2.47 -0.70
CA ILE A 131 -6.46 2.24 0.23
C ILE A 131 -5.63 3.51 0.41
N VAL A 132 -4.93 3.65 1.53
CA VAL A 132 -4.00 4.75 1.74
C VAL A 132 -2.59 4.34 1.32
N SER A 133 -1.95 5.15 0.47
CA SER A 133 -0.55 4.96 0.09
C SER A 133 0.39 5.74 1.01
N VAL A 134 1.54 5.14 1.31
CA VAL A 134 2.58 5.72 2.17
C VAL A 134 3.90 5.76 1.42
N GLY A 135 4.50 6.94 1.31
CA GLY A 135 5.79 7.12 0.66
C GLY A 135 5.78 8.10 -0.49
N GLY A 136 6.03 7.61 -1.70
CA GLY A 136 6.29 8.39 -2.90
C GLY A 136 7.68 9.05 -2.89
N GLU A 137 8.01 9.77 -3.96
CA GLU A 137 9.32 10.40 -4.20
C GLU A 137 9.85 11.21 -2.99
N LYS A 138 8.95 11.91 -2.29
CA LYS A 138 9.30 12.81 -1.17
C LYS A 138 8.97 12.22 0.20
N GLY A 139 8.30 11.09 0.25
CA GLY A 139 7.89 10.46 1.51
C GLY A 139 9.07 9.87 2.26
N ALA A 140 9.31 10.32 3.48
CA ALA A 140 10.42 9.88 4.33
C ALA A 140 9.87 9.17 5.58
N VAL A 141 9.25 8.01 5.39
CA VAL A 141 8.76 7.17 6.51
C VAL A 141 9.79 6.09 6.81
N SER A 142 10.24 6.03 8.07
CA SER A 142 11.23 5.05 8.52
C SER A 142 10.60 4.04 9.48
N VAL A 143 10.63 2.77 9.08
CA VAL A 143 10.21 1.62 9.90
C VAL A 143 11.43 0.73 10.10
N ALA A 144 12.22 0.99 11.15
CA ALA A 144 13.57 0.45 11.30
C ALA A 144 13.81 -0.30 12.63
N ASP A 145 12.80 -0.40 13.48
CA ASP A 145 12.80 -1.12 14.75
C ASP A 145 11.37 -1.53 15.16
N ASP A 146 11.23 -2.28 16.25
CA ASP A 146 9.93 -2.77 16.73
C ASP A 146 8.99 -1.64 17.15
N ALA A 147 9.51 -0.54 17.67
CA ALA A 147 8.70 0.59 18.09
C ALA A 147 8.11 1.33 16.88
N SER A 148 8.92 1.58 15.86
CA SER A 148 8.46 2.21 14.60
C SER A 148 7.54 1.28 13.79
N ALA A 149 7.75 -0.05 13.84
CA ALA A 149 6.83 -1.01 13.23
C ALA A 149 5.45 -0.98 13.89
N SER A 150 5.40 -0.93 15.25
CA SER A 150 4.13 -0.80 15.98
C SER A 150 3.46 0.55 15.69
N ALA A 151 4.22 1.66 15.70
CA ALA A 151 3.69 2.98 15.43
C ALA A 151 3.08 3.09 14.01
N PHE A 152 3.75 2.50 13.02
CA PHE A 152 3.25 2.40 11.65
C PHE A 152 1.93 1.64 11.59
N ALA A 153 1.90 0.44 12.17
CA ALA A 153 0.71 -0.39 12.18
C ALA A 153 -0.48 0.29 12.87
N ASP A 154 -0.25 0.92 14.03
CA ASP A 154 -1.28 1.61 14.80
C ASP A 154 -1.84 2.83 14.04
N SER A 155 -0.97 3.61 13.39
CA SER A 155 -1.39 4.77 12.61
C SER A 155 -2.17 4.37 11.35
N ILE A 156 -1.74 3.33 10.61
CA ILE A 156 -2.48 2.81 9.45
C ILE A 156 -3.87 2.31 9.87
N VAL A 157 -3.96 1.49 10.92
CA VAL A 157 -5.26 1.01 11.41
C VAL A 157 -6.16 2.17 11.84
N SER A 158 -5.59 3.20 12.49
CA SER A 158 -6.34 4.40 12.86
C SER A 158 -6.86 5.17 11.64
N LEU A 159 -6.07 5.27 10.56
CA LEU A 159 -6.49 5.90 9.31
C LEU A 159 -7.59 5.07 8.61
N MET A 160 -7.45 3.74 8.60
CA MET A 160 -8.50 2.84 8.09
C MET A 160 -9.82 3.06 8.84
N ASP A 161 -9.77 3.11 10.17
CA ASP A 161 -10.98 3.32 10.99
C ASP A 161 -11.57 4.73 10.82
N LYS A 162 -10.72 5.76 10.66
CA LYS A 162 -11.16 7.16 10.53
C LYS A 162 -11.80 7.45 9.18
N TYR A 163 -11.19 6.99 8.10
CA TYR A 163 -11.60 7.34 6.73
C TYR A 163 -12.40 6.25 6.02
N GLY A 164 -12.33 5.01 6.51
CA GLY A 164 -12.91 3.86 5.84
C GLY A 164 -11.99 3.25 4.79
N PHE A 165 -10.68 3.46 4.86
CA PHE A 165 -9.75 2.80 3.94
C PHE A 165 -9.76 1.29 4.11
N ASP A 166 -9.68 0.56 3.01
CA ASP A 166 -9.67 -0.90 2.98
C ASP A 166 -8.28 -1.49 3.24
N GLY A 167 -7.24 -0.65 3.21
CA GLY A 167 -5.89 -1.14 3.36
C GLY A 167 -4.80 -0.10 3.19
N VAL A 168 -3.60 -0.60 2.90
CA VAL A 168 -2.39 0.20 2.78
C VAL A 168 -1.60 -0.19 1.53
N ASP A 169 -1.03 0.82 0.88
CA ASP A 169 -0.03 0.67 -0.16
C ASP A 169 1.34 1.14 0.35
N ILE A 170 2.39 0.38 0.03
CA ILE A 170 3.78 0.69 0.40
C ILE A 170 4.53 1.18 -0.83
N ASP A 171 4.77 2.49 -0.89
CA ASP A 171 5.47 3.18 -1.98
C ASP A 171 6.72 3.92 -1.47
N LEU A 172 7.54 3.24 -0.65
CA LEU A 172 8.72 3.82 0.00
C LEU A 172 9.91 3.83 -0.96
N GLU A 173 10.13 4.94 -1.66
CA GLU A 173 11.22 5.08 -2.63
C GLU A 173 12.58 5.44 -1.99
N ASN A 174 12.61 5.76 -0.69
CA ASN A 174 13.81 6.17 0.06
C ASN A 174 14.37 5.06 0.95
N GLY A 175 13.98 3.82 0.70
CA GLY A 175 14.43 2.63 1.40
C GLY A 175 13.37 2.00 2.29
N LEU A 176 13.47 0.69 2.45
CA LEU A 176 12.58 -0.14 3.22
C LEU A 176 13.43 -1.14 4.03
N ASN A 177 13.04 -1.45 5.26
CA ASN A 177 13.63 -2.53 6.04
C ASN A 177 12.67 -3.71 6.07
N ALA A 178 13.04 -4.80 5.41
CA ALA A 178 12.16 -5.96 5.24
C ALA A 178 11.68 -6.56 6.57
N THR A 179 12.57 -6.64 7.58
CA THR A 179 12.22 -7.24 8.87
C THR A 179 11.12 -6.46 9.58
N TYR A 180 11.28 -5.14 9.68
CA TYR A 180 10.35 -4.33 10.45
C TYR A 180 9.10 -3.92 9.66
N MET A 181 9.21 -3.79 8.33
CA MET A 181 8.02 -3.61 7.50
C MET A 181 7.16 -4.87 7.49
N THR A 182 7.74 -6.07 7.41
CA THR A 182 6.97 -7.32 7.58
C THR A 182 6.23 -7.33 8.91
N LYS A 183 6.90 -7.03 10.04
CA LYS A 183 6.26 -6.95 11.35
C LYS A 183 5.11 -5.94 11.40
N ALA A 184 5.28 -4.79 10.77
CA ALA A 184 4.23 -3.77 10.72
C ALA A 184 3.01 -4.26 9.93
N LEU A 185 3.22 -4.86 8.76
CA LEU A 185 2.15 -5.40 7.92
C LEU A 185 1.46 -6.60 8.57
N ASP A 186 2.21 -7.51 9.22
CA ASP A 186 1.65 -8.61 10.02
C ASP A 186 0.76 -8.09 11.16
N ALA A 187 1.18 -7.00 11.83
CA ALA A 187 0.40 -6.39 12.89
C ALA A 187 -0.89 -5.72 12.37
N ILE A 188 -0.86 -5.12 11.17
CA ILE A 188 -2.05 -4.59 10.50
C ILE A 188 -2.99 -5.75 10.15
N HIS A 189 -2.49 -6.78 9.44
CA HIS A 189 -3.26 -7.97 9.05
C HIS A 189 -3.84 -8.71 10.27
N GLY A 190 -3.10 -8.79 11.38
CA GLY A 190 -3.61 -9.35 12.63
C GLY A 190 -4.78 -8.61 13.25
N LYS A 191 -4.91 -7.29 12.99
CA LYS A 191 -6.03 -6.43 13.43
C LYS A 191 -7.16 -6.32 12.40
N LYS A 192 -6.83 -6.46 11.12
CA LYS A 192 -7.70 -6.30 9.94
C LYS A 192 -7.40 -7.45 8.97
N SER A 193 -8.02 -8.60 9.17
CA SER A 193 -7.74 -9.82 8.41
C SER A 193 -8.09 -9.75 6.93
N ASP A 194 -8.94 -8.81 6.56
CA ASP A 194 -9.40 -8.51 5.20
C ASP A 194 -8.68 -7.31 4.55
N VAL A 195 -7.59 -6.83 5.17
CA VAL A 195 -6.81 -5.69 4.68
C VAL A 195 -6.27 -5.92 3.27
N VAL A 196 -6.48 -4.94 2.40
CA VAL A 196 -5.85 -4.89 1.07
C VAL A 196 -4.44 -4.33 1.23
N VAL A 197 -3.42 -5.14 0.90
CA VAL A 197 -2.01 -4.73 0.96
C VAL A 197 -1.44 -4.70 -0.44
N THR A 198 -1.00 -3.54 -0.88
CA THR A 198 -0.29 -3.37 -2.15
C THR A 198 1.12 -2.79 -1.93
N MET A 199 1.98 -2.95 -2.91
CA MET A 199 3.34 -2.41 -2.89
C MET A 199 3.69 -1.85 -4.26
N ALA A 200 4.40 -0.72 -4.31
CA ALA A 200 4.84 -0.08 -5.56
C ALA A 200 6.38 0.09 -5.62
N PRO A 201 7.15 -0.98 -5.56
CA PRO A 201 8.60 -0.90 -5.65
C PRO A 201 9.08 -0.35 -6.98
N GLN A 202 10.24 0.30 -6.98
CA GLN A 202 10.99 0.57 -8.21
C GLN A 202 11.51 -0.73 -8.81
N THR A 203 11.85 -0.73 -10.11
CA THR A 203 12.34 -1.96 -10.79
C THR A 203 13.59 -2.54 -10.13
N ILE A 204 14.49 -1.70 -9.65
CA ILE A 204 15.73 -2.13 -8.99
C ILE A 204 15.44 -2.91 -7.69
N ASP A 205 14.37 -2.59 -6.99
CA ASP A 205 13.98 -3.23 -5.73
C ASP A 205 13.46 -4.66 -5.92
N MET A 206 13.12 -5.03 -7.15
CA MET A 206 12.59 -6.35 -7.50
C MET A 206 13.54 -7.18 -8.38
N GLN A 207 14.82 -6.77 -8.52
CA GLN A 207 15.81 -7.50 -9.32
C GLN A 207 16.34 -8.77 -8.64
N SER A 208 16.19 -8.88 -7.32
CA SER A 208 16.66 -10.02 -6.54
C SER A 208 15.73 -10.30 -5.36
N THR A 209 15.48 -11.57 -5.05
CA THR A 209 14.77 -11.98 -3.83
C THR A 209 15.51 -11.61 -2.53
N SER A 210 16.72 -11.07 -2.62
CA SER A 210 17.50 -10.55 -1.49
C SER A 210 17.30 -9.07 -1.20
N THR A 211 16.64 -8.31 -2.08
CA THR A 211 16.30 -6.90 -1.83
C THR A 211 15.19 -6.81 -0.77
N ASP A 212 15.12 -5.70 -0.06
CA ASP A 212 14.20 -5.57 1.06
C ASP A 212 12.73 -5.57 0.62
N TYR A 213 12.39 -4.94 -0.52
CA TYR A 213 11.04 -4.99 -1.07
C TYR A 213 10.63 -6.42 -1.45
N PHE A 214 11.49 -7.14 -2.18
CA PHE A 214 11.16 -8.51 -2.59
C PHE A 214 11.03 -9.45 -1.38
N LYS A 215 11.93 -9.33 -0.38
CA LYS A 215 11.82 -10.08 0.88
C LYS A 215 10.50 -9.79 1.58
N THR A 216 10.12 -8.50 1.69
CA THR A 216 8.87 -8.12 2.33
C THR A 216 7.69 -8.75 1.59
N ALA A 217 7.64 -8.63 0.26
CA ALA A 217 6.57 -9.21 -0.56
C ALA A 217 6.45 -10.73 -0.37
N LEU A 218 7.60 -11.44 -0.31
CA LEU A 218 7.61 -12.90 -0.06
C LEU A 218 7.20 -13.25 1.37
N ASN A 219 7.61 -12.47 2.36
CA ASN A 219 7.26 -12.71 3.77
C ASN A 219 5.76 -12.58 4.03
N ILE A 220 5.09 -11.62 3.35
CA ILE A 220 3.64 -11.37 3.50
C ILE A 220 2.81 -12.03 2.39
N LYS A 221 3.39 -12.95 1.63
CA LYS A 221 2.79 -13.54 0.44
C LYS A 221 1.37 -14.07 0.67
N ASP A 222 1.09 -14.60 1.84
CA ASP A 222 -0.20 -15.23 2.16
C ASP A 222 -1.38 -14.24 2.14
N TYR A 223 -1.12 -12.94 2.38
CA TYR A 223 -2.14 -11.89 2.38
C TYR A 223 -1.79 -10.69 1.47
N LEU A 224 -0.67 -10.73 0.74
CA LEU A 224 -0.30 -9.72 -0.23
C LEU A 224 -1.28 -9.72 -1.40
N THR A 225 -1.90 -8.57 -1.67
CA THR A 225 -2.86 -8.40 -2.78
C THR A 225 -2.13 -8.29 -4.11
N VAL A 226 -1.22 -7.33 -4.25
CA VAL A 226 -0.46 -7.13 -5.50
C VAL A 226 0.80 -6.28 -5.27
N VAL A 227 1.86 -6.59 -6.01
CA VAL A 227 3.02 -5.74 -6.24
C VAL A 227 2.83 -5.04 -7.59
N ASN A 228 2.57 -3.76 -7.54
CA ASN A 228 2.44 -2.86 -8.69
C ASN A 228 3.80 -2.20 -8.97
N MET A 229 4.79 -2.97 -9.43
CA MET A 229 6.12 -2.43 -9.69
C MET A 229 6.08 -1.25 -10.67
N GLN A 230 6.88 -0.21 -10.40
CA GLN A 230 7.00 0.98 -11.23
C GLN A 230 7.95 0.73 -12.41
N TYR A 231 7.42 0.45 -13.62
CA TYR A 231 8.21 0.16 -14.83
C TYR A 231 8.66 1.44 -15.57
N TYR A 232 8.83 2.53 -14.85
CA TYR A 232 9.23 3.84 -15.36
C TYR A 232 10.35 4.45 -14.50
N ASN A 233 10.97 5.53 -14.94
CA ASN A 233 12.13 6.16 -14.28
C ASN A 233 13.28 5.18 -13.98
N SER A 234 13.44 4.12 -14.78
CA SER A 234 14.26 2.96 -14.44
C SER A 234 15.43 2.70 -15.40
N GLY A 235 15.48 3.34 -16.55
CA GLY A 235 16.52 3.12 -17.56
C GLY A 235 16.48 1.71 -18.15
N SER A 236 17.51 0.89 -17.90
CA SER A 236 17.62 -0.48 -18.38
C SER A 236 17.84 -1.44 -17.22
N MET A 237 17.19 -2.61 -17.23
CA MET A 237 17.25 -3.63 -16.20
C MET A 237 17.41 -5.03 -16.81
N ASN A 238 17.88 -5.98 -16.00
CA ASN A 238 18.00 -7.37 -16.41
C ASN A 238 16.65 -8.09 -16.32
N GLY A 239 16.26 -8.74 -17.39
CA GLY A 239 15.12 -9.64 -17.41
C GLY A 239 15.44 -10.99 -16.76
N CYS A 240 14.41 -11.82 -16.61
CA CYS A 240 14.53 -13.15 -16.00
C CYS A 240 15.30 -14.17 -16.86
N ASP A 241 15.64 -13.82 -18.10
CA ASP A 241 16.50 -14.58 -19.03
C ASP A 241 17.95 -14.12 -18.99
N GLY A 242 18.28 -13.15 -18.14
CA GLY A 242 19.64 -12.59 -17.98
C GLY A 242 20.04 -11.57 -19.04
N LYS A 243 19.16 -11.22 -19.97
CA LYS A 243 19.39 -10.13 -20.93
C LYS A 243 18.94 -8.80 -20.36
N THR A 244 19.53 -7.72 -20.86
CA THR A 244 19.17 -6.36 -20.47
C THR A 244 18.12 -5.78 -21.41
N TYR A 245 17.07 -5.19 -20.86
CA TYR A 245 15.99 -4.55 -21.57
C TYR A 245 15.87 -3.08 -21.16
N ALA A 246 15.61 -2.21 -22.12
CA ALA A 246 15.37 -0.78 -21.87
C ALA A 246 13.89 -0.52 -21.59
N GLN A 247 13.60 0.40 -20.66
CA GLN A 247 12.24 0.84 -20.38
C GLN A 247 11.53 1.35 -21.64
N GLY A 248 10.21 1.37 -21.62
CA GLY A 248 9.40 1.85 -22.73
C GLY A 248 9.07 0.78 -23.79
N SER A 249 9.18 -0.50 -23.47
CA SER A 249 8.92 -1.60 -24.42
C SER A 249 8.13 -2.75 -23.77
N VAL A 250 7.42 -3.54 -24.59
CA VAL A 250 6.78 -4.78 -24.16
C VAL A 250 7.78 -5.72 -23.49
N ASP A 251 8.99 -5.82 -24.06
CA ASP A 251 10.05 -6.69 -23.53
C ASP A 251 10.47 -6.30 -22.12
N PHE A 252 10.57 -5.00 -21.83
CA PHE A 252 10.89 -4.51 -20.49
C PHE A 252 9.82 -4.89 -19.49
N LEU A 253 8.55 -4.63 -19.83
CA LEU A 253 7.42 -4.94 -18.96
C LEU A 253 7.33 -6.44 -18.65
N THR A 254 7.41 -7.27 -19.70
CA THR A 254 7.23 -8.72 -19.59
C THR A 254 8.41 -9.43 -18.96
N SER A 255 9.65 -9.05 -19.31
CA SER A 255 10.85 -9.69 -18.78
C SER A 255 11.06 -9.41 -17.28
N LEU A 256 10.69 -8.21 -16.82
CA LEU A 256 10.79 -7.83 -15.41
C LEU A 256 9.62 -8.39 -14.57
N ALA A 257 8.40 -8.47 -15.13
CA ALA A 257 7.32 -9.23 -14.50
C ALA A 257 7.73 -10.70 -14.31
N CYS A 258 8.42 -11.29 -15.30
CA CYS A 258 8.96 -12.63 -15.19
C CYS A 258 9.98 -12.77 -14.04
N VAL A 259 10.78 -11.74 -13.71
CA VAL A 259 11.68 -11.78 -12.54
C VAL A 259 10.88 -11.98 -11.26
N GLN A 260 9.79 -11.25 -11.06
CA GLN A 260 8.92 -11.37 -9.90
C GLN A 260 8.26 -12.77 -9.83
N LEU A 261 7.74 -13.26 -10.94
CA LEU A 261 7.09 -14.56 -11.06
C LEU A 261 8.07 -15.72 -10.79
N LYS A 262 9.29 -15.67 -11.38
CA LYS A 262 10.34 -16.66 -11.08
C LYS A 262 10.90 -16.54 -9.67
N GLY A 263 10.84 -15.34 -9.09
CA GLY A 263 11.25 -15.08 -7.71
C GLY A 263 10.28 -15.59 -6.64
N GLY A 264 9.09 -16.05 -7.03
CA GLY A 264 8.17 -16.76 -6.14
C GLY A 264 6.84 -16.06 -5.86
N LEU A 265 6.56 -14.91 -6.44
CA LEU A 265 5.21 -14.31 -6.38
C LEU A 265 4.23 -15.09 -7.26
N ASP A 266 2.99 -15.19 -6.82
CA ASP A 266 1.92 -15.75 -7.62
C ASP A 266 1.50 -14.77 -8.72
N PRO A 267 1.02 -15.23 -9.88
CA PRO A 267 0.60 -14.33 -10.95
C PRO A 267 -0.39 -13.26 -10.48
N LYS A 268 -1.35 -13.61 -9.62
CA LYS A 268 -2.31 -12.66 -9.02
C LYS A 268 -1.68 -11.61 -8.12
N GLN A 269 -0.39 -11.75 -7.78
CA GLN A 269 0.36 -10.80 -6.97
C GLN A 269 1.29 -9.89 -7.81
N VAL A 270 1.23 -9.97 -9.13
CA VAL A 270 2.08 -9.20 -10.04
C VAL A 270 1.23 -8.29 -10.92
N GLY A 271 1.48 -6.99 -10.82
CA GLY A 271 0.86 -5.93 -11.62
C GLY A 271 1.90 -5.15 -12.44
N ILE A 272 1.46 -4.57 -13.56
CA ILE A 272 2.28 -3.76 -14.47
C ILE A 272 2.02 -2.27 -14.20
N GLY A 273 2.96 -1.57 -13.53
CA GLY A 273 2.82 -0.15 -13.22
C GLY A 273 3.43 0.77 -14.30
N THR A 274 2.62 1.65 -14.89
CA THR A 274 3.05 2.59 -15.92
C THR A 274 2.47 3.99 -15.71
N PRO A 275 3.13 5.07 -16.21
CA PRO A 275 2.56 6.40 -16.16
C PRO A 275 1.32 6.52 -17.05
N ALA A 276 0.31 7.28 -16.62
CA ALA A 276 -0.92 7.50 -17.40
C ALA A 276 -0.72 8.45 -18.59
N SER A 277 0.33 9.25 -18.55
CA SER A 277 0.71 10.16 -19.64
C SER A 277 2.21 10.41 -19.64
N SER A 278 2.74 10.97 -20.72
CA SER A 278 4.14 11.35 -20.81
C SER A 278 4.57 12.45 -19.83
N SER A 279 3.62 13.18 -19.25
CA SER A 279 3.85 14.21 -18.23
C SER A 279 3.84 13.67 -16.81
N ALA A 280 3.44 12.39 -16.62
CA ALA A 280 3.25 11.78 -15.32
C ALA A 280 4.56 11.28 -14.68
N ALA A 281 5.60 11.05 -15.48
CA ALA A 281 6.91 10.59 -15.02
C ALA A 281 8.03 11.21 -15.87
N GLY A 282 9.26 11.19 -15.36
CA GLY A 282 10.43 11.71 -16.04
C GLY A 282 10.85 10.87 -17.27
N SER A 283 10.52 9.58 -17.26
CA SER A 283 10.83 8.65 -18.37
C SER A 283 10.03 7.35 -18.23
N GLY A 284 10.00 6.53 -19.29
CA GLY A 284 9.36 5.22 -19.27
C GLY A 284 7.86 5.21 -19.57
N TYR A 285 7.30 6.35 -19.99
CA TYR A 285 5.95 6.35 -20.55
C TYR A 285 5.85 5.41 -21.75
N VAL A 286 4.76 4.69 -21.83
CA VAL A 286 4.37 3.84 -22.96
C VAL A 286 2.92 4.14 -23.32
N GLU A 287 2.60 4.01 -24.62
CA GLU A 287 1.21 4.04 -25.05
C GLU A 287 0.43 2.89 -24.39
N PRO A 288 -0.85 3.09 -24.01
CA PRO A 288 -1.65 2.06 -23.34
C PRO A 288 -1.69 0.71 -24.05
N GLY A 289 -1.55 0.70 -25.39
CA GLY A 289 -1.45 -0.52 -26.19
C GLY A 289 -0.24 -1.39 -25.83
N VAL A 290 0.89 -0.79 -25.44
CA VAL A 290 2.08 -1.54 -25.00
C VAL A 290 1.82 -2.28 -23.69
N VAL A 291 1.00 -1.69 -22.79
CA VAL A 291 0.59 -2.33 -21.53
C VAL A 291 -0.31 -3.54 -21.83
N THR A 292 -1.30 -3.36 -22.71
CA THR A 292 -2.20 -4.47 -23.12
C THR A 292 -1.44 -5.60 -23.82
N ASP A 293 -0.47 -5.27 -24.67
CA ASP A 293 0.40 -6.26 -25.34
C ASP A 293 1.26 -7.02 -24.33
N ALA A 294 1.80 -6.34 -23.30
CA ALA A 294 2.56 -6.99 -22.25
C ALA A 294 1.69 -7.93 -21.41
N LEU A 295 0.47 -7.55 -21.09
CA LEU A 295 -0.50 -8.40 -20.39
C LEU A 295 -0.88 -9.62 -21.22
N ASP A 296 -1.14 -9.46 -22.51
CA ASP A 296 -1.41 -10.57 -23.43
C ASP A 296 -0.20 -11.50 -23.56
N CYS A 297 1.02 -10.95 -23.60
CA CYS A 297 2.23 -11.75 -23.63
C CYS A 297 2.36 -12.62 -22.39
N LEU A 298 2.13 -12.04 -21.20
CA LEU A 298 2.20 -12.76 -19.95
C LEU A 298 1.05 -13.77 -19.79
N ALA A 299 -0.19 -13.35 -20.05
CA ALA A 299 -1.37 -14.18 -19.82
C ALA A 299 -1.57 -15.27 -20.87
N LYS A 300 -1.32 -14.95 -22.15
CA LYS A 300 -1.72 -15.76 -23.31
C LYS A 300 -0.55 -16.17 -24.20
N GLY A 301 0.65 -15.58 -24.04
CA GLY A 301 1.81 -15.81 -24.92
C GLY A 301 1.68 -15.13 -26.28
N SER A 302 0.73 -14.21 -26.46
CA SER A 302 0.50 -13.43 -27.69
C SER A 302 1.00 -11.99 -27.52
N ASN A 303 1.23 -11.28 -28.63
CA ASN A 303 1.69 -9.89 -28.66
C ASN A 303 3.04 -9.64 -27.95
N CYS A 304 3.84 -10.69 -27.73
CA CYS A 304 5.18 -10.56 -27.16
C CYS A 304 6.13 -9.84 -28.12
N GLY A 305 7.10 -9.13 -27.55
CA GLY A 305 8.24 -8.64 -28.30
C GLY A 305 9.28 -9.75 -28.60
N SER A 306 10.55 -9.42 -28.42
CA SER A 306 11.65 -10.40 -28.54
C SER A 306 11.74 -11.32 -27.32
N PHE A 307 11.35 -10.85 -26.15
CA PHE A 307 11.22 -11.67 -24.94
C PHE A 307 9.91 -12.45 -24.96
N LYS A 308 10.01 -13.75 -24.66
CA LYS A 308 8.85 -14.64 -24.47
C LYS A 308 9.01 -15.39 -23.16
N PRO A 309 8.01 -15.34 -22.26
CA PRO A 309 8.06 -16.14 -21.02
C PRO A 309 8.04 -17.63 -21.36
N GLU A 310 8.67 -18.46 -20.54
CA GLU A 310 8.74 -19.92 -20.72
C GLU A 310 7.37 -20.61 -20.62
N LYS A 311 6.43 -19.96 -19.91
CA LYS A 311 5.03 -20.37 -19.77
C LYS A 311 4.14 -19.14 -19.67
N THR A 312 2.86 -19.32 -19.90
CA THR A 312 1.84 -18.29 -19.68
C THR A 312 1.43 -18.19 -18.23
N TYR A 313 0.92 -17.03 -17.85
CA TYR A 313 0.46 -16.68 -16.50
C TYR A 313 -0.95 -16.06 -16.57
N PRO A 314 -1.98 -16.87 -16.89
CA PRO A 314 -3.33 -16.35 -17.11
C PRO A 314 -3.92 -15.66 -15.88
N GLY A 315 -3.42 -15.94 -14.68
CA GLY A 315 -3.81 -15.27 -13.44
C GLY A 315 -3.03 -13.98 -13.12
N ILE A 316 -2.30 -13.36 -14.08
CA ILE A 316 -1.63 -12.07 -13.84
C ILE A 316 -2.63 -11.03 -13.33
N ARG A 317 -2.29 -10.27 -12.24
CA ARG A 317 -3.25 -9.38 -11.60
C ARG A 317 -3.80 -8.33 -12.57
N GLY A 318 -2.97 -7.65 -13.30
CA GLY A 318 -3.38 -6.59 -14.21
C GLY A 318 -2.39 -5.45 -14.25
N ALA A 319 -2.87 -4.23 -14.10
CA ALA A 319 -2.05 -3.04 -14.26
C ALA A 319 -2.30 -1.97 -13.21
N MET A 320 -1.34 -1.08 -13.06
CA MET A 320 -1.41 0.11 -12.22
C MET A 320 -1.00 1.34 -13.01
N THR A 321 -1.53 2.50 -12.63
CA THR A 321 -1.05 3.76 -13.19
C THR A 321 -0.79 4.84 -12.15
N TRP A 322 0.26 5.57 -12.36
CA TRP A 322 0.53 6.88 -11.82
C TRP A 322 0.12 7.93 -12.86
N SER A 323 -1.00 8.63 -12.75
CA SER A 323 -2.03 8.56 -11.73
C SER A 323 -3.42 8.74 -12.37
N THR A 324 -4.51 8.56 -11.65
CA THR A 324 -5.86 8.85 -12.13
C THR A 324 -6.00 10.32 -12.54
N ASN A 325 -5.32 11.23 -11.85
CA ASN A 325 -5.29 12.66 -12.17
C ASN A 325 -4.56 12.94 -13.50
N TRP A 326 -3.45 12.27 -13.76
CA TRP A 326 -2.74 12.35 -15.04
C TRP A 326 -3.50 11.65 -16.16
N ASP A 327 -4.20 10.55 -15.88
CA ASP A 327 -5.11 9.91 -16.82
C ASP A 327 -6.25 10.84 -17.22
N ALA A 328 -6.89 11.48 -16.23
CA ALA A 328 -7.91 12.50 -16.47
C ALA A 328 -7.40 13.72 -17.24
N SER A 329 -6.13 14.10 -17.05
CA SER A 329 -5.46 15.13 -17.86
C SER A 329 -5.28 14.72 -19.32
N ASN A 330 -5.17 13.41 -19.56
CA ASN A 330 -4.99 12.78 -20.88
C ASN A 330 -6.31 12.18 -21.43
N GLY A 331 -7.46 12.67 -20.95
CA GLY A 331 -8.78 12.26 -21.45
C GLY A 331 -9.17 10.82 -21.07
N ASN A 332 -8.62 10.27 -19.98
CA ASN A 332 -8.81 8.90 -19.52
C ASN A 332 -8.40 7.85 -20.58
N SER A 333 -7.39 8.17 -21.38
CA SER A 333 -6.96 7.30 -22.46
C SER A 333 -6.28 6.03 -21.97
N TRP A 334 -5.62 6.10 -20.79
CA TRP A 334 -4.99 4.94 -20.18
C TRP A 334 -6.04 3.98 -19.62
N SER A 335 -6.90 4.44 -18.71
CA SER A 335 -7.94 3.60 -18.10
C SER A 335 -8.93 3.07 -19.14
N GLY A 336 -9.41 3.90 -20.06
CA GLY A 336 -10.36 3.50 -21.09
C GLY A 336 -9.80 2.45 -22.09
N LYS A 337 -8.47 2.27 -22.16
CA LYS A 337 -7.84 1.21 -22.96
C LYS A 337 -7.43 0.02 -22.11
N VAL A 338 -6.77 0.25 -20.99
CA VAL A 338 -6.19 -0.81 -20.14
C VAL A 338 -7.26 -1.49 -19.29
N GLY A 339 -8.21 -0.72 -18.72
CA GLY A 339 -9.25 -1.24 -17.85
C GLY A 339 -10.09 -2.35 -18.49
N PRO A 340 -10.79 -2.10 -19.60
CA PRO A 340 -11.56 -3.16 -20.27
C PRO A 340 -10.71 -4.35 -20.71
N HIS A 341 -9.42 -4.13 -21.03
CA HIS A 341 -8.51 -5.20 -21.39
C HIS A 341 -8.17 -6.10 -20.18
N VAL A 342 -7.86 -5.48 -19.03
CA VAL A 342 -7.57 -6.21 -17.79
C VAL A 342 -8.79 -7.03 -17.35
N HIS A 343 -9.98 -6.42 -17.35
CA HIS A 343 -11.22 -7.10 -16.99
C HIS A 343 -11.58 -8.24 -17.97
N GLY A 344 -11.05 -8.22 -19.19
CA GLY A 344 -11.23 -9.27 -20.21
C GLY A 344 -10.10 -10.31 -20.27
N LEU A 345 -9.18 -10.36 -19.30
CA LEU A 345 -8.08 -11.34 -19.29
C LEU A 345 -8.52 -12.75 -18.93
N GLY A 346 -9.61 -12.90 -18.18
CA GLY A 346 -10.16 -14.18 -17.68
C GLY A 346 -10.95 -14.98 -18.71
#